data_83dfc3c157f18e2c436d10fcc0c3956f
#
_entry.id   83dfc3c157f18e2c436d10fcc0c3956f
#
_cell.length_a   1.000
_cell.length_b   1.000
_cell.length_c   1.000
_cell.angle_alpha   90.00
_cell.angle_beta   90.00
_cell.angle_gamma   90.00
#
_symmetry.space_group_name_H-M   'P 1'
#
loop_
_entity.id
_entity.type
_entity.pdbx_description
1 polymer ?
#
loop_
_entity_poly.entity_id
_entity_poly.type
_entity_poly.pdbx_seq_one_letter_code
_entity_poly.pdbx_strand_id
1 'polypeptide(L)'
;MFRKFLLPLVSILASTLPAMAKEKMHLYLLIGQSNMAGRAPIAKEDEGVIERCFLLNGEDKFEPAKNPLNRYSTIRKGLNMQKMNPGYSFSKTMLKKDPKLTIGLVVNAKGGSSIKQWSRDSKFYQEALRRVKAAQKNGELKGILWHQGETDHKDPEYLEKLKELVTNLRKDLKSPKLPFVAGQVHNADEVNAQIAKLSSELPHTGVVRSNGLTAMDRWHFDAKSMKILGERYAVEMAKIQGQ
;
A
#
# COMPACT_ATOMS: atom_id res chain seq x y z
N MET A 1 32.76 20.87 74.53
CA MET A 1 33.19 19.87 73.52
C MET A 1 32.03 19.48 72.61
N PHE A 2 31.82 20.19 71.52
CA PHE A 2 30.67 19.97 70.63
C PHE A 2 31.13 19.13 69.44
N ARG A 3 30.63 17.88 69.28
CA ARG A 3 30.83 17.02 68.12
C ARG A 3 29.83 17.43 67.01
N LYS A 4 30.37 17.95 65.89
CA LYS A 4 29.60 18.17 64.66
C LYS A 4 29.43 16.83 63.92
N PHE A 5 28.18 16.36 63.80
CA PHE A 5 27.83 15.25 62.88
C PHE A 5 27.70 15.81 61.48
N LEU A 6 28.60 15.35 60.55
CA LEU A 6 28.39 15.54 59.11
C LEU A 6 27.51 14.39 58.60
N LEU A 7 26.35 14.71 58.03
CA LEU A 7 25.56 13.77 57.25
C LEU A 7 26.09 13.72 55.82
N PRO A 8 26.27 12.55 55.21
CA PRO A 8 26.66 12.47 53.82
C PRO A 8 25.48 12.80 52.89
N LEU A 9 25.70 13.71 51.98
CA LEU A 9 24.76 14.06 50.93
C LEU A 9 24.79 12.95 49.83
N VAL A 10 23.78 12.08 49.83
CA VAL A 10 23.63 11.06 48.80
C VAL A 10 22.99 11.72 47.57
N SER A 11 23.80 11.99 46.53
CA SER A 11 23.33 12.47 45.26
C SER A 11 22.70 11.32 44.48
N ILE A 12 21.36 11.32 44.38
CA ILE A 12 20.61 10.39 43.53
C ILE A 12 20.76 10.88 42.09
N LEU A 13 21.61 10.21 41.31
CA LEU A 13 21.68 10.39 39.84
C LEU A 13 20.41 9.77 39.25
N ALA A 14 19.43 10.59 38.91
CA ALA A 14 18.26 10.18 38.14
C ALA A 14 18.70 9.94 36.71
N SER A 15 18.92 8.67 36.34
CA SER A 15 19.15 8.27 34.93
C SER A 15 17.84 8.42 34.17
N THR A 16 17.70 9.50 33.41
CA THR A 16 16.63 9.65 32.44
C THR A 16 16.87 8.68 31.27
N LEU A 17 16.19 7.56 31.29
CA LEU A 17 16.12 6.68 30.11
C LEU A 17 15.49 7.51 28.95
N PRO A 18 16.12 7.55 27.77
CA PRO A 18 15.51 8.22 26.62
C PRO A 18 14.18 7.53 26.31
N ALA A 19 13.09 8.29 26.30
CA ALA A 19 11.81 7.80 25.85
C ALA A 19 11.98 7.29 24.40
N MET A 20 11.85 5.97 24.20
CA MET A 20 11.87 5.39 22.84
C MET A 20 10.73 6.04 22.07
N ALA A 21 11.07 6.84 21.06
CA ALA A 21 10.09 7.42 20.16
C ALA A 21 9.29 6.26 19.55
N LYS A 22 7.98 6.27 19.74
CA LYS A 22 7.08 5.27 19.16
C LYS A 22 7.31 5.26 17.65
N GLU A 23 7.73 4.13 17.09
CA GLU A 23 7.96 4.01 15.65
C GLU A 23 6.69 4.44 14.89
N LYS A 24 6.87 5.34 13.91
CA LYS A 24 5.75 5.82 13.09
C LYS A 24 5.23 4.69 12.22
N MET A 25 3.91 4.60 12.10
CA MET A 25 3.25 3.65 11.21
C MET A 25 3.76 3.79 9.76
N HIS A 26 4.10 2.69 9.11
CA HIS A 26 4.44 2.67 7.69
C HIS A 26 3.16 2.68 6.86
N LEU A 27 2.94 3.75 6.13
CA LEU A 27 1.73 3.90 5.31
C LEU A 27 1.98 3.39 3.89
N TYR A 28 0.99 2.72 3.34
CA TYR A 28 0.99 2.28 1.94
C TYR A 28 -0.31 2.72 1.26
N LEU A 29 -0.18 3.35 0.09
CA LEU A 29 -1.30 3.72 -0.77
C LEU A 29 -1.55 2.59 -1.78
N LEU A 30 -2.77 2.07 -1.81
CA LEU A 30 -3.22 1.02 -2.72
C LEU A 30 -4.25 1.60 -3.68
N ILE A 31 -3.89 1.73 -4.97
CA ILE A 31 -4.72 2.34 -6.01
C ILE A 31 -4.71 1.51 -7.30
N GLY A 32 -5.70 1.69 -8.15
CA GLY A 32 -5.86 0.95 -9.39
C GLY A 32 -7.31 0.56 -9.65
N GLN A 33 -7.51 -0.56 -10.37
CA GLN A 33 -8.85 -0.97 -10.76
C GLN A 33 -9.37 -2.20 -9.99
N SER A 34 -10.08 -3.10 -10.66
CA SER A 34 -10.92 -4.11 -10.00
C SER A 34 -10.17 -5.12 -9.13
N ASN A 35 -9.00 -5.59 -9.53
CA ASN A 35 -8.20 -6.48 -8.69
C ASN A 35 -7.70 -5.75 -7.42
N MET A 36 -7.32 -4.47 -7.53
CA MET A 36 -6.96 -3.66 -6.36
C MET A 36 -8.18 -3.25 -5.53
N ALA A 37 -9.35 -3.06 -6.15
CA ALA A 37 -10.61 -2.87 -5.42
C ALA A 37 -11.05 -4.12 -4.64
N GLY A 38 -10.57 -5.30 -5.07
CA GLY A 38 -10.89 -6.61 -4.50
C GLY A 38 -12.04 -7.31 -5.24
N ARG A 39 -11.72 -8.46 -5.82
CA ARG A 39 -12.68 -9.33 -6.50
C ARG A 39 -12.55 -10.79 -6.08
N ALA A 40 -11.39 -11.19 -5.57
CA ALA A 40 -11.15 -12.55 -5.12
C ALA A 40 -12.02 -12.90 -3.91
N PRO A 41 -12.60 -14.10 -3.84
CA PRO A 41 -13.37 -14.55 -2.68
C PRO A 41 -12.58 -14.43 -1.38
N ILE A 42 -13.28 -14.06 -0.30
CA ILE A 42 -12.73 -14.06 1.06
C ILE A 42 -13.12 -15.39 1.69
N ALA A 43 -12.14 -16.24 2.00
CA ALA A 43 -12.38 -17.46 2.75
C ALA A 43 -12.51 -17.14 4.25
N LYS A 44 -13.12 -18.04 5.01
CA LYS A 44 -13.38 -17.86 6.45
C LYS A 44 -12.10 -17.51 7.24
N GLU A 45 -10.98 -18.15 6.90
CA GLU A 45 -9.67 -17.89 7.49
C GLU A 45 -9.09 -16.52 7.14
N ASP A 46 -9.65 -15.83 6.13
CA ASP A 46 -9.19 -14.52 5.66
C ASP A 46 -10.08 -13.35 6.16
N GLU A 47 -11.11 -13.63 6.97
CA GLU A 47 -12.05 -12.62 7.49
C GLU A 47 -11.52 -11.87 8.72
N GLY A 48 -10.54 -12.44 9.41
CA GLY A 48 -9.99 -11.91 10.66
C GLY A 48 -9.24 -10.58 10.51
N VAL A 49 -9.00 -9.93 11.64
CA VAL A 49 -8.14 -8.74 11.73
C VAL A 49 -6.69 -9.14 11.41
N ILE A 50 -6.02 -8.30 10.64
CA ILE A 50 -4.58 -8.42 10.40
C ILE A 50 -3.87 -7.70 11.55
N GLU A 51 -3.23 -8.45 12.44
CA GLU A 51 -2.50 -7.89 13.58
C GLU A 51 -1.48 -6.84 13.14
N ARG A 52 -1.35 -5.75 13.89
CA ARG A 52 -0.46 -4.61 13.62
C ARG A 52 -0.69 -3.92 12.26
N CYS A 53 -1.82 -4.19 11.61
CA CYS A 53 -2.24 -3.54 10.38
C CYS A 53 -3.52 -2.74 10.60
N PHE A 54 -3.54 -1.52 10.10
CA PHE A 54 -4.66 -0.60 10.24
C PHE A 54 -5.13 -0.13 8.87
N LEU A 55 -6.42 0.15 8.75
CA LEU A 55 -7.06 0.63 7.53
C LEU A 55 -7.62 2.03 7.77
N LEU A 56 -7.32 2.97 6.89
CA LEU A 56 -7.91 4.31 6.92
C LEU A 56 -9.40 4.21 6.57
N ASN A 57 -10.28 4.58 7.49
CA ASN A 57 -11.73 4.50 7.34
C ASN A 57 -12.34 5.71 6.61
N GLY A 58 -13.66 5.80 6.56
CA GLY A 58 -14.38 6.89 5.88
C GLY A 58 -14.30 8.25 6.58
N GLU A 59 -13.91 8.27 7.84
CA GLU A 59 -13.70 9.48 8.66
C GLU A 59 -12.22 9.90 8.70
N ASP A 60 -11.39 9.32 7.84
CA ASP A 60 -9.93 9.52 7.81
C ASP A 60 -9.24 9.16 9.15
N LYS A 61 -9.79 8.18 9.88
CA LYS A 61 -9.21 7.57 11.09
C LYS A 61 -8.77 6.14 10.81
N PHE A 62 -7.75 5.68 11.52
CA PHE A 62 -7.29 4.29 11.40
C PHE A 62 -8.07 3.36 12.33
N GLU A 63 -8.50 2.22 11.79
CA GLU A 63 -9.11 1.11 12.51
C GLU A 63 -8.38 -0.21 12.19
N PRO A 64 -8.51 -1.27 13.00
CA PRO A 64 -7.90 -2.56 12.69
C PRO A 64 -8.29 -3.07 11.29
N ALA A 65 -7.29 -3.42 10.48
CA ALA A 65 -7.52 -3.83 9.10
C ALA A 65 -8.10 -5.24 9.02
N LYS A 66 -9.17 -5.41 8.24
CA LYS A 66 -9.75 -6.70 7.85
C LYS A 66 -10.37 -6.60 6.45
N ASN A 67 -10.51 -7.71 5.76
CA ASN A 67 -11.21 -7.74 4.47
C ASN A 67 -12.68 -7.33 4.58
N PRO A 68 -13.25 -6.69 3.53
CA PRO A 68 -12.58 -6.19 2.33
C PRO A 68 -11.88 -4.85 2.58
N LEU A 69 -10.60 -4.73 2.16
CA LEU A 69 -9.79 -3.55 2.47
C LEU A 69 -10.20 -2.28 1.70
N ASN A 70 -10.88 -2.40 0.56
CA ASN A 70 -11.34 -1.24 -0.23
C ASN A 70 -12.71 -0.69 0.20
N ARG A 71 -13.28 -1.17 1.32
CA ARG A 71 -14.63 -0.79 1.76
C ARG A 71 -14.84 0.71 2.00
N TYR A 72 -13.78 1.43 2.31
CA TYR A 72 -13.79 2.88 2.55
C TYR A 72 -13.26 3.73 1.38
N SER A 73 -13.05 3.12 0.22
CA SER A 73 -12.67 3.89 -0.97
C SER A 73 -13.77 4.89 -1.32
N THR A 74 -13.39 6.15 -1.49
CA THR A 74 -14.29 7.26 -1.84
C THR A 74 -14.76 7.24 -3.30
N ILE A 75 -14.13 6.38 -4.10
CA ILE A 75 -14.40 6.24 -5.53
C ILE A 75 -14.92 4.84 -5.91
N ARG A 76 -15.14 3.95 -4.93
CA ARG A 76 -15.58 2.58 -5.19
C ARG A 76 -16.93 2.50 -5.89
N LYS A 77 -17.18 1.38 -6.54
CA LYS A 77 -18.53 0.89 -6.85
C LYS A 77 -19.21 0.40 -5.56
N GLY A 78 -20.39 -0.19 -5.65
CA GLY A 78 -21.15 -0.68 -4.49
C GLY A 78 -20.28 -1.51 -3.51
N LEU A 79 -20.63 -1.49 -2.23
CA LEU A 79 -19.89 -2.19 -1.18
C LEU A 79 -19.91 -3.71 -1.37
N ASN A 80 -21.00 -4.26 -1.84
CA ASN A 80 -21.18 -5.68 -2.15
C ASN A 80 -20.20 -6.22 -3.21
N MET A 81 -19.59 -5.33 -3.98
CA MET A 81 -18.56 -5.69 -4.98
C MET A 81 -17.15 -5.74 -4.38
N GLN A 82 -16.95 -5.33 -3.14
CA GLN A 82 -15.64 -5.31 -2.50
C GLN A 82 -15.35 -6.68 -1.86
N LYS A 83 -14.24 -7.29 -2.26
CA LYS A 83 -13.76 -8.58 -1.75
C LYS A 83 -12.27 -8.50 -1.40
N MET A 84 -11.55 -9.62 -1.40
CA MET A 84 -10.11 -9.63 -1.14
C MET A 84 -9.33 -8.98 -2.29
N ASN A 85 -8.34 -8.16 -1.92
CA ASN A 85 -7.37 -7.53 -2.80
C ASN A 85 -5.93 -7.91 -2.37
N PRO A 86 -4.89 -7.59 -3.16
CA PRO A 86 -3.52 -7.99 -2.84
C PRO A 86 -2.97 -7.36 -1.55
N GLY A 87 -3.56 -6.27 -1.05
CA GLY A 87 -3.18 -5.62 0.21
C GLY A 87 -3.25 -6.54 1.43
N TYR A 88 -4.12 -7.56 1.39
CA TYR A 88 -4.24 -8.53 2.49
C TYR A 88 -2.94 -9.30 2.71
N SER A 89 -2.47 -10.04 1.72
CA SER A 89 -1.24 -10.83 1.84
C SER A 89 0.01 -9.97 1.75
N PHE A 90 -0.02 -8.83 1.06
CA PHE A 90 1.04 -7.82 1.14
C PHE A 90 1.34 -7.44 2.59
N SER A 91 0.32 -7.03 3.34
CA SER A 91 0.50 -6.61 4.74
C SER A 91 1.00 -7.74 5.61
N LYS A 92 0.42 -8.94 5.51
CA LYS A 92 0.85 -10.12 6.29
C LYS A 92 2.32 -10.46 6.02
N THR A 93 2.76 -10.38 4.76
CA THR A 93 4.14 -10.71 4.36
C THR A 93 5.12 -9.67 4.88
N MET A 94 4.81 -8.38 4.77
CA MET A 94 5.65 -7.31 5.33
C MET A 94 5.78 -7.43 6.86
N LEU A 95 4.67 -7.65 7.56
CA LEU A 95 4.63 -7.79 9.02
C LEU A 95 5.35 -9.04 9.54
N LYS A 96 5.39 -10.12 8.72
CA LYS A 96 6.15 -11.33 9.05
C LYS A 96 7.66 -11.08 8.99
N LYS A 97 8.13 -10.24 8.08
CA LYS A 97 9.56 -9.90 7.94
C LYS A 97 10.06 -9.03 9.09
N ASP A 98 9.24 -8.12 9.59
CA ASP A 98 9.60 -7.21 10.69
C ASP A 98 8.56 -7.25 11.82
N PRO A 99 8.89 -7.86 12.97
CA PRO A 99 7.99 -7.94 14.13
C PRO A 99 7.66 -6.60 14.78
N LYS A 100 8.46 -5.55 14.54
CA LYS A 100 8.22 -4.20 15.09
C LYS A 100 7.36 -3.34 14.19
N LEU A 101 7.23 -3.72 12.93
CA LEU A 101 6.49 -2.96 11.92
C LEU A 101 5.01 -2.83 12.28
N THR A 102 4.48 -1.63 12.11
CA THR A 102 3.04 -1.33 12.11
C THR A 102 2.68 -0.73 10.76
N ILE A 103 1.65 -1.26 10.11
CA ILE A 103 1.23 -0.86 8.77
C ILE A 103 -0.09 -0.10 8.82
N GLY A 104 -0.15 1.02 8.08
CA GLY A 104 -1.39 1.74 7.76
C GLY A 104 -1.70 1.65 6.26
N LEU A 105 -2.86 1.14 5.93
CA LEU A 105 -3.32 1.03 4.54
C LEU A 105 -4.26 2.16 4.18
N VAL A 106 -3.96 2.84 3.09
CA VAL A 106 -4.85 3.79 2.41
C VAL A 106 -5.30 3.14 1.11
N VAL A 107 -6.49 2.55 1.10
CA VAL A 107 -6.99 1.83 -0.08
C VAL A 107 -8.04 2.69 -0.77
N ASN A 108 -7.81 3.04 -2.04
CA ASN A 108 -8.71 3.88 -2.81
C ASN A 108 -8.72 3.46 -4.29
N ALA A 109 -9.33 2.33 -4.58
CA ALA A 109 -9.40 1.74 -5.91
C ALA A 109 -10.80 1.77 -6.52
N LYS A 110 -10.88 1.78 -7.86
CA LYS A 110 -12.12 1.86 -8.63
C LYS A 110 -12.19 0.77 -9.70
N GLY A 111 -13.07 -0.18 -9.55
CA GLY A 111 -13.27 -1.25 -10.54
C GLY A 111 -13.65 -0.71 -11.93
N GLY A 112 -12.96 -1.19 -12.98
CA GLY A 112 -13.15 -0.80 -14.37
C GLY A 112 -12.67 0.62 -14.71
N SER A 113 -11.74 1.18 -13.93
CA SER A 113 -11.14 2.47 -14.28
C SER A 113 -10.04 2.31 -15.33
N SER A 114 -9.96 3.25 -16.27
CA SER A 114 -8.83 3.42 -17.17
C SER A 114 -7.73 4.26 -16.52
N ILE A 115 -6.50 4.17 -17.04
CA ILE A 115 -5.38 4.98 -16.55
C ILE A 115 -5.64 6.49 -16.73
N LYS A 116 -6.34 6.90 -17.77
CA LYS A 116 -6.75 8.31 -17.99
C LYS A 116 -7.58 8.88 -16.83
N GLN A 117 -8.35 8.04 -16.14
CA GLN A 117 -9.13 8.47 -14.97
C GLN A 117 -8.27 8.67 -13.71
N TRP A 118 -6.96 8.42 -13.80
CA TRP A 118 -5.96 8.67 -12.77
C TRP A 118 -5.01 9.83 -13.13
N SER A 119 -5.34 10.62 -14.15
CA SER A 119 -4.61 11.85 -14.47
C SER A 119 -4.66 12.81 -13.27
N ARG A 120 -3.67 13.71 -13.18
CA ARG A 120 -3.43 14.58 -12.02
C ARG A 120 -4.67 15.36 -11.57
N ASP A 121 -5.47 15.87 -12.51
CA ASP A 121 -6.67 16.68 -12.22
C ASP A 121 -7.94 15.85 -12.04
N SER A 122 -7.83 14.52 -12.16
CA SER A 122 -8.98 13.63 -12.02
C SER A 122 -9.43 13.49 -10.57
N LYS A 123 -10.73 13.21 -10.38
CA LYS A 123 -11.28 12.91 -9.05
C LYS A 123 -10.55 11.74 -8.36
N PHE A 124 -10.14 10.70 -9.11
CA PHE A 124 -9.54 9.52 -8.51
C PHE A 124 -8.16 9.83 -7.93
N TYR A 125 -7.36 10.57 -8.69
CA TYR A 125 -6.05 11.04 -8.25
C TYR A 125 -6.17 11.97 -7.04
N GLN A 126 -7.03 12.98 -7.11
CA GLN A 126 -7.20 13.97 -6.04
C GLN A 126 -7.69 13.33 -4.74
N GLU A 127 -8.62 12.38 -4.80
CA GLU A 127 -9.08 11.65 -3.63
C GLU A 127 -8.00 10.73 -3.04
N ALA A 128 -7.19 10.05 -3.87
CA ALA A 128 -6.06 9.28 -3.38
C ALA A 128 -5.06 10.18 -2.64
N LEU A 129 -4.73 11.34 -3.22
CA LEU A 129 -3.83 12.33 -2.64
C LEU A 129 -4.37 12.90 -1.31
N ARG A 130 -5.66 13.26 -1.26
CA ARG A 130 -6.32 13.76 -0.05
C ARG A 130 -6.24 12.74 1.09
N ARG A 131 -6.60 11.50 0.81
CA ARG A 131 -6.59 10.42 1.80
C ARG A 131 -5.19 10.10 2.33
N VAL A 132 -4.18 10.10 1.45
CA VAL A 132 -2.77 9.95 1.89
C VAL A 132 -2.37 11.09 2.81
N LYS A 133 -2.65 12.35 2.45
CA LYS A 133 -2.35 13.52 3.30
C LYS A 133 -3.03 13.43 4.67
N ALA A 134 -4.26 12.94 4.74
CA ALA A 134 -4.94 12.69 6.00
C ALA A 134 -4.25 11.60 6.82
N ALA A 135 -3.85 10.50 6.19
CA ALA A 135 -3.15 9.38 6.82
C ALA A 135 -1.77 9.76 7.38
N GLN A 136 -1.04 10.65 6.68
CA GLN A 136 0.31 11.10 7.07
C GLN A 136 0.38 11.83 8.41
N LYS A 137 -0.75 12.21 9.00
CA LYS A 137 -0.83 12.71 10.39
C LYS A 137 -0.45 11.61 11.41
N ASN A 138 -0.58 10.34 11.04
CA ASN A 138 -0.38 9.18 11.92
C ASN A 138 0.82 8.31 11.54
N GLY A 139 1.46 8.57 10.41
CA GLY A 139 2.54 7.73 9.93
C GLY A 139 3.33 8.34 8.76
N GLU A 140 4.23 7.56 8.21
CA GLU A 140 5.06 7.96 7.08
C GLU A 140 4.70 7.11 5.85
N LEU A 141 4.45 7.76 4.71
CA LEU A 141 4.18 7.05 3.46
C LEU A 141 5.46 6.39 2.95
N LYS A 142 5.45 5.07 2.87
CA LYS A 142 6.60 4.23 2.51
C LYS A 142 6.49 3.62 1.11
N GLY A 143 5.31 3.65 0.50
CA GLY A 143 5.17 3.13 -0.86
C GLY A 143 3.76 3.18 -1.42
N ILE A 144 3.68 2.93 -2.71
CA ILE A 144 2.43 2.87 -3.48
C ILE A 144 2.36 1.53 -4.20
N LEU A 145 1.21 0.86 -4.12
CA LEU A 145 0.85 -0.30 -4.90
C LEU A 145 -0.16 0.08 -5.97
N TRP A 146 0.17 -0.21 -7.21
CA TRP A 146 -0.66 0.02 -8.37
C TRP A 146 -1.06 -1.28 -9.04
N HIS A 147 -2.35 -1.49 -9.26
CA HIS A 147 -2.82 -2.63 -10.04
C HIS A 147 -3.95 -2.20 -10.98
N GLN A 148 -3.61 -1.99 -12.23
CA GLN A 148 -4.51 -1.56 -13.29
C GLN A 148 -3.85 -1.86 -14.65
N GLY A 149 -4.63 -2.00 -15.69
CA GLY A 149 -4.19 -2.26 -17.06
C GLY A 149 -5.22 -3.05 -17.85
N GLU A 150 -6.14 -3.76 -17.19
CA GLU A 150 -7.14 -4.60 -17.86
C GLU A 150 -8.07 -3.76 -18.77
N THR A 151 -8.43 -2.55 -18.34
CA THR A 151 -9.24 -1.62 -19.15
C THR A 151 -8.45 -1.04 -20.32
N ASP A 152 -7.16 -0.84 -20.12
CA ASP A 152 -6.25 -0.22 -21.09
C ASP A 152 -5.32 -1.25 -21.77
N HIS A 153 -5.74 -2.52 -21.83
CA HIS A 153 -4.89 -3.64 -22.29
C HIS A 153 -4.34 -3.49 -23.72
N LYS A 154 -4.93 -2.60 -24.53
CA LYS A 154 -4.49 -2.27 -25.91
C LYS A 154 -3.99 -0.83 -26.06
N ASP A 155 -3.81 -0.08 -24.97
CA ASP A 155 -3.32 1.28 -25.04
C ASP A 155 -1.81 1.31 -25.30
N PRO A 156 -1.33 1.77 -26.48
CA PRO A 156 0.10 1.78 -26.80
C PRO A 156 0.90 2.79 -25.98
N GLU A 157 0.23 3.77 -25.37
CA GLU A 157 0.85 4.82 -24.55
C GLU A 157 0.73 4.55 -23.05
N TYR A 158 0.34 3.34 -22.65
CA TYR A 158 0.10 3.02 -21.23
C TYR A 158 1.31 3.32 -20.34
N LEU A 159 2.51 2.93 -20.76
CA LEU A 159 3.73 3.15 -19.99
C LEU A 159 3.99 4.64 -19.74
N GLU A 160 3.83 5.48 -20.75
CA GLU A 160 4.05 6.92 -20.60
C GLU A 160 3.05 7.53 -19.60
N LYS A 161 1.77 7.15 -19.69
CA LYS A 161 0.74 7.57 -18.74
C LYS A 161 1.02 7.08 -17.33
N LEU A 162 1.56 5.87 -17.18
CA LEU A 162 1.95 5.31 -15.88
C LEU A 162 3.15 6.06 -15.29
N LYS A 163 4.15 6.39 -16.08
CA LYS A 163 5.32 7.19 -15.66
C LYS A 163 4.88 8.59 -15.23
N GLU A 164 3.96 9.20 -15.97
CA GLU A 164 3.38 10.48 -15.61
C GLU A 164 2.64 10.42 -14.27
N LEU A 165 1.80 9.41 -14.04
CA LEU A 165 1.11 9.19 -12.76
C LEU A 165 2.09 9.10 -11.60
N VAL A 166 3.15 8.29 -11.72
CA VAL A 166 4.17 8.12 -10.68
C VAL A 166 4.88 9.43 -10.39
N THR A 167 5.29 10.15 -11.44
CA THR A 167 6.00 11.43 -11.32
C THR A 167 5.15 12.49 -10.64
N ASN A 168 3.87 12.60 -11.02
CA ASN A 168 2.92 13.52 -10.42
C ASN A 168 2.67 13.20 -8.94
N LEU A 169 2.45 11.92 -8.59
CA LEU A 169 2.27 11.48 -7.18
C LEU A 169 3.50 11.83 -6.34
N ARG A 170 4.70 11.55 -6.81
CA ARG A 170 5.95 11.89 -6.11
C ARG A 170 6.12 13.39 -5.90
N LYS A 171 5.78 14.20 -6.91
CA LYS A 171 5.81 15.67 -6.85
C LYS A 171 4.82 16.20 -5.82
N ASP A 172 3.55 15.78 -5.90
CA ASP A 172 2.47 16.32 -5.05
C ASP A 172 2.55 15.83 -3.60
N LEU A 173 3.19 14.67 -3.37
CA LEU A 173 3.51 14.12 -2.05
C LEU A 173 4.87 14.59 -1.52
N LYS A 174 5.63 15.38 -2.29
CA LYS A 174 6.97 15.86 -1.92
C LYS A 174 7.93 14.72 -1.55
N SER A 175 7.83 13.60 -2.24
CA SER A 175 8.60 12.38 -1.98
C SER A 175 9.19 11.83 -3.29
N PRO A 176 10.28 12.43 -3.81
CA PRO A 176 10.81 12.13 -5.14
C PRO A 176 11.32 10.70 -5.31
N LYS A 177 11.67 10.03 -4.21
CA LYS A 177 12.15 8.64 -4.18
C LYS A 177 11.11 7.66 -3.63
N LEU A 178 9.82 8.07 -3.56
CA LEU A 178 8.77 7.20 -3.03
C LEU A 178 8.68 5.90 -3.83
N PRO A 179 8.83 4.72 -3.21
CA PRO A 179 8.67 3.44 -3.85
C PRO A 179 7.29 3.28 -4.50
N PHE A 180 7.28 2.82 -5.75
CA PHE A 180 6.06 2.53 -6.49
C PHE A 180 6.16 1.17 -7.15
N VAL A 181 5.23 0.27 -6.86
CA VAL A 181 5.20 -1.07 -7.41
C VAL A 181 3.96 -1.26 -8.24
N ALA A 182 4.14 -1.58 -9.54
CA ALA A 182 3.06 -1.90 -10.46
C ALA A 182 2.93 -3.41 -10.65
N GLY A 183 1.72 -3.93 -10.63
CA GLY A 183 1.43 -5.34 -10.92
C GLY A 183 0.96 -5.56 -12.35
N GLN A 184 1.50 -6.58 -13.00
CA GLN A 184 0.96 -7.10 -14.26
C GLN A 184 -0.43 -7.69 -14.05
N VAL A 185 -1.28 -7.52 -15.05
CA VAL A 185 -2.67 -7.97 -15.03
C VAL A 185 -2.83 -9.33 -15.73
N HIS A 186 -3.95 -9.99 -15.52
CA HIS A 186 -4.22 -11.28 -16.15
C HIS A 186 -4.60 -11.11 -17.63
N ASN A 187 -4.09 -11.98 -18.48
CA ASN A 187 -4.48 -12.13 -19.90
C ASN A 187 -4.44 -10.82 -20.73
N ALA A 188 -3.35 -10.05 -20.58
CA ALA A 188 -3.17 -8.76 -21.27
C ALA A 188 -1.69 -8.52 -21.61
N ASP A 189 -1.16 -9.26 -22.57
CA ASP A 189 0.27 -9.29 -22.89
C ASP A 189 0.83 -7.93 -23.33
N GLU A 190 0.08 -7.17 -24.11
CA GLU A 190 0.52 -5.86 -24.63
C GLU A 190 0.78 -4.86 -23.50
N VAL A 191 -0.16 -4.70 -22.59
CA VAL A 191 0.01 -3.79 -21.43
C VAL A 191 1.02 -4.35 -20.43
N ASN A 192 1.08 -5.68 -20.26
CA ASN A 192 2.06 -6.31 -19.38
C ASN A 192 3.49 -6.15 -19.88
N ALA A 193 3.72 -6.14 -21.20
CA ALA A 193 5.01 -5.81 -21.78
C ALA A 193 5.43 -4.37 -21.51
N GLN A 194 4.48 -3.43 -21.46
CA GLN A 194 4.72 -2.05 -21.11
C GLN A 194 4.98 -1.90 -19.60
N ILE A 195 4.16 -2.53 -18.73
CA ILE A 195 4.38 -2.53 -17.27
C ILE A 195 5.76 -3.08 -16.94
N ALA A 196 6.22 -4.13 -17.62
CA ALA A 196 7.52 -4.76 -17.38
C ALA A 196 8.72 -3.82 -17.58
N LYS A 197 8.57 -2.76 -18.38
CA LYS A 197 9.62 -1.77 -18.63
C LYS A 197 9.72 -0.70 -17.54
N LEU A 198 8.72 -0.56 -16.67
CA LEU A 198 8.64 0.55 -15.71
C LEU A 198 9.91 0.68 -14.86
N SER A 199 10.43 -0.44 -14.33
CA SER A 199 11.58 -0.41 -13.41
C SER A 199 12.92 -0.09 -14.09
N SER A 200 13.03 -0.29 -15.41
CA SER A 200 14.21 0.13 -16.18
C SER A 200 14.14 1.58 -16.63
N GLU A 201 12.96 2.18 -16.70
CA GLU A 201 12.77 3.54 -17.19
C GLU A 201 12.55 4.57 -16.07
N LEU A 202 12.12 4.15 -14.89
CA LEU A 202 11.85 5.06 -13.78
C LEU A 202 12.44 4.52 -12.46
N PRO A 203 13.38 5.25 -11.81
CA PRO A 203 14.01 4.78 -10.57
C PRO A 203 13.00 4.67 -9.41
N HIS A 204 13.34 3.84 -8.41
CA HIS A 204 12.50 3.55 -7.24
C HIS A 204 11.12 3.00 -7.62
N THR A 205 11.04 2.26 -8.73
CA THR A 205 9.85 1.50 -9.13
C THR A 205 10.15 0.02 -9.22
N GLY A 206 9.13 -0.81 -9.08
CA GLY A 206 9.19 -2.25 -9.20
C GLY A 206 8.01 -2.81 -9.96
N VAL A 207 8.15 -4.05 -10.41
CA VAL A 207 7.13 -4.73 -11.20
C VAL A 207 6.84 -6.11 -10.62
N VAL A 208 5.59 -6.36 -10.30
CA VAL A 208 5.10 -7.68 -9.92
C VAL A 208 4.57 -8.41 -11.15
N ARG A 209 5.17 -9.55 -11.46
CA ARG A 209 4.75 -10.39 -12.60
C ARG A 209 3.51 -11.22 -12.23
N SER A 210 2.62 -11.41 -13.23
CA SER A 210 1.42 -12.24 -13.09
C SER A 210 1.60 -13.68 -13.60
N ASN A 211 2.79 -14.04 -14.08
CA ASN A 211 3.06 -15.38 -14.61
C ASN A 211 2.78 -16.48 -13.57
N GLY A 212 2.13 -17.55 -14.00
CA GLY A 212 1.73 -18.68 -13.16
C GLY A 212 0.54 -18.40 -12.24
N LEU A 213 -0.10 -17.21 -12.34
CA LEU A 213 -1.33 -16.90 -11.61
C LEU A 213 -2.55 -17.25 -12.44
N THR A 214 -3.58 -17.77 -11.79
CA THR A 214 -4.86 -18.16 -12.35
C THR A 214 -5.95 -17.14 -12.02
N ALA A 215 -7.04 -17.15 -12.79
CA ALA A 215 -8.13 -16.20 -12.64
C ALA A 215 -9.48 -16.91 -12.65
N MET A 216 -10.50 -16.29 -12.06
CA MET A 216 -11.88 -16.78 -12.01
C MET A 216 -12.65 -16.46 -13.29
N ASP A 217 -12.22 -15.43 -14.00
CA ASP A 217 -12.76 -14.97 -15.27
C ASP A 217 -11.63 -14.36 -16.11
N ARG A 218 -11.97 -13.70 -17.20
CA ARG A 218 -10.98 -13.11 -18.11
C ARG A 218 -9.95 -12.19 -17.39
N TRP A 219 -10.32 -11.53 -16.30
CA TRP A 219 -9.56 -10.43 -15.71
C TRP A 219 -9.23 -10.59 -14.23
N HIS A 220 -10.06 -11.31 -13.47
CA HIS A 220 -9.98 -11.28 -12.01
C HIS A 220 -9.29 -12.52 -11.46
N PHE A 221 -8.18 -12.30 -10.77
CA PHE A 221 -7.44 -13.36 -10.09
C PHE A 221 -8.32 -14.09 -9.08
N ASP A 222 -8.14 -15.41 -8.99
CA ASP A 222 -8.73 -16.21 -7.92
C ASP A 222 -8.10 -15.93 -6.54
N ALA A 223 -8.65 -16.52 -5.49
CA ALA A 223 -8.21 -16.26 -4.13
C ALA A 223 -6.75 -16.66 -3.89
N LYS A 224 -6.30 -17.79 -4.43
CA LYS A 224 -4.92 -18.26 -4.31
C LYS A 224 -3.96 -17.31 -5.01
N SER A 225 -4.25 -16.98 -6.25
CA SER A 225 -3.43 -16.08 -7.05
C SER A 225 -3.40 -14.66 -6.48
N MET A 226 -4.51 -14.17 -5.93
CA MET A 226 -4.57 -12.87 -5.26
C MET A 226 -3.65 -12.81 -4.03
N LYS A 227 -3.58 -13.90 -3.25
CA LYS A 227 -2.64 -14.01 -2.13
C LYS A 227 -1.18 -14.00 -2.60
N ILE A 228 -0.86 -14.81 -3.62
CA ILE A 228 0.49 -14.83 -4.22
C ILE A 228 0.87 -13.46 -4.80
N LEU A 229 -0.07 -12.79 -5.45
CA LEU A 229 0.15 -11.45 -5.99
C LEU A 229 0.55 -10.46 -4.89
N GLY A 230 -0.15 -10.46 -3.76
CA GLY A 230 0.16 -9.61 -2.61
C GLY A 230 1.52 -9.93 -1.97
N GLU A 231 1.89 -11.20 -1.87
CA GLU A 231 3.22 -11.63 -1.43
C GLU A 231 4.32 -11.10 -2.35
N ARG A 232 4.12 -11.20 -3.67
CA ARG A 232 5.04 -10.64 -4.67
C ARG A 232 5.18 -9.12 -4.55
N TYR A 233 4.08 -8.39 -4.29
CA TYR A 233 4.12 -6.95 -4.00
C TYR A 233 4.98 -6.64 -2.77
N ALA A 234 4.87 -7.43 -1.70
CA ALA A 234 5.67 -7.25 -0.49
C ALA A 234 7.16 -7.48 -0.74
N VAL A 235 7.50 -8.53 -1.50
CA VAL A 235 8.89 -8.84 -1.86
C VAL A 235 9.50 -7.70 -2.69
N GLU A 236 8.79 -7.23 -3.71
CA GLU A 236 9.30 -6.17 -4.58
C GLU A 236 9.38 -4.82 -3.86
N MET A 237 8.40 -4.50 -3.00
CA MET A 237 8.43 -3.30 -2.16
C MET A 237 9.62 -3.31 -1.19
N ALA A 238 9.84 -4.41 -0.49
CA ALA A 238 10.98 -4.56 0.45
C ALA A 238 12.33 -4.39 -0.27
N LYS A 239 12.48 -4.99 -1.47
CA LYS A 239 13.68 -4.85 -2.31
C LYS A 239 13.98 -3.39 -2.64
N ILE A 240 12.97 -2.60 -3.05
CA ILE A 240 13.16 -1.18 -3.37
C ILE A 240 13.51 -0.37 -2.12
N GLN A 241 13.00 -0.78 -0.96
CA GLN A 241 13.25 -0.13 0.33
C GLN A 241 14.61 -0.53 0.95
N GLY A 242 15.35 -1.47 0.35
CA GLY A 242 16.63 -1.97 0.88
C GLY A 242 16.48 -2.87 2.11
N GLN A 243 15.36 -3.61 2.19
CA GLN A 243 14.99 -4.49 3.32
C GLN A 243 15.09 -5.98 2.95
#